data_a7137567a36d6589dcb9eff665c6cdbc
#
_entry.id   a7137567a36d6589dcb9eff665c6cdbc
#
_cell.length_a   1.000
_cell.length_b   1.000
_cell.length_c   1.000
_cell.angle_alpha   90.00
_cell.angle_beta   90.00
_cell.angle_gamma   90.00
#
_symmetry.space_group_name_H-M   'P 1'
#
loop_
_entity.id
_entity.type
_entity.pdbx_description
1 polymer ?
#
loop_
_entity_poly.entity_id
_entity_poly.type
_entity_poly.pdbx_seq_one_letter_code
_entity_poly.pdbx_strand_id
1 'polypeptide(L)'
;MKSILLFTPAPAASFAPVALRARAGFLKNTTMKLQITQIIGLSVLLLLPIGGSGAVLTTRQQTVRPLAIPADTRQISPKDVPLYKLYGYSAWHVGPGVDEGRKFALMPAGYMGATNSARLLSFFSMSDIHITDKESPAQVPYFGWNGPFGGGGLYVSAYSPIMLTTTHVLDAAVKTVNALHHQAPFNFGMVLGDVCNAAQYNELRWFIDVMDGKRITPSSGGHLGADTIDYQKPYQAAGLDRSIPWYEAIGNHDQFWVGVGYPTDKVRSALVGSAILNMRPNPLVASASEGAGLYMGVFDGTTCYGDVIKGGPAKLFATPPTVVADPNRHSLTTAASATSLCCTNYMGEFFNTASSPKGHGFKPTNLESNSACYTFEPMANLPLKVIVFDDTCKLVGPSGGPLFYGGGWVDAARYAWLTNELQQGQDAGQLMILACHIPIKPQANLFDTNSAPQQFYVTPKNQTQAQFADYKTETQMLASLHHYPNLLLVMAGHRHMNTVTPQPSPDLAHPEYGFWEVETPSLRDFPQQFRTWEILRNSDNTISIVTTDVDPQVEDGSLAADSRGYAIGASRIFGNTALADTTSHAYNAELVKPLSPAMQAKIAGCGAPLGHSGSLAATRLGL
;
A
#
# COMPACT_ATOMS: atom_id res chain seq x y z
N MET A 1 6.03 -38.10 -47.76
CA MET A 1 4.79 -38.85 -47.64
C MET A 1 4.03 -38.21 -46.52
N LYS A 2 3.16 -37.26 -46.82
CA LYS A 2 1.69 -37.32 -46.99
C LYS A 2 0.99 -37.91 -45.78
N SER A 3 0.32 -37.05 -44.99
CA SER A 3 -1.13 -36.95 -45.12
C SER A 3 -1.65 -35.68 -44.46
N ILE A 4 -2.32 -34.87 -45.27
CA ILE A 4 -3.13 -33.70 -44.94
C ILE A 4 -4.52 -34.21 -44.56
N LEU A 5 -5.08 -33.81 -43.42
CA LEU A 5 -6.51 -33.96 -43.12
C LEU A 5 -7.13 -32.56 -43.04
N LEU A 6 -7.90 -32.27 -44.09
CA LEU A 6 -8.82 -31.14 -44.16
C LEU A 6 -10.09 -31.43 -43.37
N PHE A 7 -10.46 -30.53 -42.45
CA PHE A 7 -11.82 -30.50 -41.90
C PHE A 7 -12.55 -29.27 -42.44
N THR A 8 -13.64 -29.54 -43.14
CA THR A 8 -14.63 -28.57 -43.61
C THR A 8 -15.57 -28.13 -42.45
N PRO A 9 -16.04 -26.89 -42.42
CA PRO A 9 -16.99 -26.45 -41.40
C PRO A 9 -18.43 -26.79 -41.80
N ALA A 10 -19.22 -27.23 -40.81
CA ALA A 10 -20.67 -27.43 -40.94
C ALA A 10 -21.42 -26.12 -40.71
N PRO A 11 -22.65 -25.96 -41.26
CA PRO A 11 -23.34 -24.69 -41.36
C PRO A 11 -24.08 -24.29 -40.05
N ALA A 12 -24.16 -22.97 -39.84
CA ALA A 12 -24.87 -22.31 -38.74
C ALA A 12 -26.39 -22.57 -38.79
N ALA A 13 -26.94 -22.97 -37.67
CA ALA A 13 -28.40 -23.02 -37.47
C ALA A 13 -28.89 -21.69 -36.88
N SER A 14 -29.80 -21.05 -37.60
CA SER A 14 -30.52 -19.86 -37.20
C SER A 14 -31.60 -20.21 -36.15
N PHE A 15 -31.61 -19.54 -34.99
CA PHE A 15 -32.73 -19.56 -34.06
C PHE A 15 -33.46 -18.21 -34.10
N ALA A 16 -34.75 -18.27 -34.44
CA ALA A 16 -35.67 -17.15 -34.39
C ALA A 16 -36.19 -16.93 -32.96
N PRO A 17 -36.56 -15.69 -32.57
CA PRO A 17 -37.03 -15.41 -31.21
C PRO A 17 -38.50 -15.77 -31.04
N VAL A 18 -38.81 -16.51 -29.95
CA VAL A 18 -40.19 -16.81 -29.54
C VAL A 18 -40.67 -15.67 -28.62
N ALA A 19 -41.70 -14.96 -29.10
CA ALA A 19 -42.40 -13.96 -28.32
C ALA A 19 -43.43 -14.63 -27.38
N LEU A 20 -43.28 -14.48 -26.05
CA LEU A 20 -44.30 -14.87 -25.08
C LEU A 20 -45.25 -13.71 -24.83
N ARG A 21 -46.50 -13.88 -25.26
CA ARG A 21 -47.63 -13.00 -24.90
C ARG A 21 -48.12 -13.35 -23.48
N ALA A 22 -48.08 -12.37 -22.58
CA ALA A 22 -48.79 -12.45 -21.30
C ALA A 22 -50.26 -12.16 -21.50
N ARG A 23 -51.12 -13.09 -21.03
CA ARG A 23 -52.58 -12.88 -20.88
C ARG A 23 -52.87 -12.35 -19.50
N ALA A 24 -53.46 -11.16 -19.44
CA ALA A 24 -54.12 -10.64 -18.24
C ALA A 24 -55.41 -11.38 -17.95
N GLY A 25 -55.52 -11.93 -16.75
CA GLY A 25 -56.74 -12.52 -16.21
C GLY A 25 -57.23 -11.73 -15.01
N PHE A 26 -58.39 -11.09 -15.16
CA PHE A 26 -59.15 -10.44 -14.09
C PHE A 26 -59.70 -11.45 -13.12
N LEU A 27 -59.53 -11.29 -11.83
CA LEU A 27 -60.38 -11.89 -10.81
C LEU A 27 -60.79 -10.87 -9.74
N LYS A 28 -62.10 -10.93 -9.50
CA LYS A 28 -62.93 -9.99 -8.72
C LYS A 28 -62.74 -10.17 -7.20
N ASN A 29 -62.96 -9.04 -6.51
CA ASN A 29 -63.21 -8.87 -5.10
C ASN A 29 -63.96 -9.98 -4.37
N THR A 30 -63.48 -10.32 -3.20
CA THR A 30 -64.35 -10.78 -2.11
C THR A 30 -63.82 -10.24 -0.78
N THR A 31 -64.65 -9.37 -0.19
CA THR A 31 -64.45 -8.72 1.09
C THR A 31 -64.79 -9.73 2.22
N MET A 32 -63.88 -10.04 3.11
CA MET A 32 -64.16 -10.71 4.36
C MET A 32 -63.74 -9.82 5.53
N LYS A 33 -64.76 -9.30 6.25
CA LYS A 33 -64.61 -8.58 7.49
C LYS A 33 -64.23 -9.55 8.61
N LEU A 34 -63.13 -9.38 9.25
CA LEU A 34 -62.83 -9.99 10.54
C LEU A 34 -62.70 -8.87 11.60
N GLN A 35 -63.62 -8.91 12.55
CA GLN A 35 -63.55 -8.08 13.77
C GLN A 35 -62.43 -8.67 14.68
N ILE A 36 -61.48 -7.82 15.06
CA ILE A 36 -60.55 -8.10 16.16
C ILE A 36 -60.73 -7.02 17.20
N THR A 37 -61.08 -7.46 18.37
CA THR A 37 -61.30 -6.70 19.60
C THR A 37 -59.98 -6.13 20.10
N GLN A 38 -59.99 -4.87 20.48
CA GLN A 38 -58.90 -4.11 21.08
C GLN A 38 -58.41 -4.73 22.39
N ILE A 39 -57.12 -4.94 22.50
CA ILE A 39 -56.40 -4.89 23.77
C ILE A 39 -55.30 -3.83 23.60
N ILE A 40 -55.54 -2.70 24.26
CA ILE A 40 -54.57 -1.58 24.33
C ILE A 40 -53.52 -1.98 25.39
N GLY A 41 -52.40 -2.42 24.93
CA GLY A 41 -51.17 -2.45 25.74
C GLY A 41 -50.25 -1.35 25.26
N LEU A 42 -50.17 -0.27 26.01
CA LEU A 42 -49.30 0.89 25.72
C LEU A 42 -47.85 0.54 26.05
N SER A 43 -47.15 -0.07 25.12
CA SER A 43 -45.70 -0.14 25.18
C SER A 43 -45.14 1.00 24.36
N VAL A 44 -44.80 2.09 25.04
CA VAL A 44 -43.98 3.16 24.47
C VAL A 44 -42.58 2.57 24.24
N LEU A 45 -42.36 2.05 23.05
CA LEU A 45 -41.01 1.74 22.56
C LEU A 45 -40.37 3.07 22.20
N LEU A 46 -39.57 3.62 23.09
CA LEU A 46 -38.61 4.67 22.75
C LEU A 46 -37.68 4.10 21.67
N LEU A 47 -37.96 4.40 20.41
CA LEU A 47 -36.98 4.34 19.34
C LEU A 47 -35.94 5.42 19.60
N LEU A 48 -34.97 5.09 20.48
CA LEU A 48 -33.69 5.76 20.44
C LEU A 48 -33.07 5.45 19.07
N PRO A 49 -32.55 6.43 18.34
CA PRO A 49 -31.75 6.14 17.18
C PRO A 49 -30.52 5.37 17.66
N ILE A 50 -30.49 4.07 17.40
CA ILE A 50 -29.28 3.26 17.53
C ILE A 50 -28.39 3.65 16.35
N GLY A 51 -27.85 4.84 16.38
CA GLY A 51 -26.68 5.25 15.65
C GLY A 51 -25.46 4.97 16.52
N GLY A 52 -25.32 3.77 17.03
CA GLY A 52 -24.09 3.32 17.62
C GLY A 52 -23.15 2.95 16.47
N SER A 53 -22.23 3.85 16.09
CA SER A 53 -21.04 3.43 15.40
C SER A 53 -20.36 2.43 16.34
N GLY A 54 -20.45 1.13 16.03
CA GLY A 54 -19.73 0.09 16.75
C GLY A 54 -18.25 0.48 16.77
N ALA A 55 -17.54 0.17 17.86
CA ALA A 55 -16.11 0.43 17.95
C ALA A 55 -15.41 -0.19 16.75
N VAL A 56 -14.51 0.58 16.14
CA VAL A 56 -13.65 0.04 15.07
C VAL A 56 -12.73 -1.00 15.69
N LEU A 57 -12.71 -2.19 15.08
CA LEU A 57 -11.91 -3.31 15.52
C LEU A 57 -10.63 -3.40 14.69
N THR A 58 -9.56 -3.85 15.33
CA THR A 58 -8.29 -4.14 14.67
C THR A 58 -8.17 -5.63 14.37
N THR A 59 -7.12 -6.03 13.69
CA THR A 59 -6.85 -7.45 13.44
C THR A 59 -6.61 -8.28 14.69
N ARG A 60 -6.49 -7.66 15.86
CA ARG A 60 -6.47 -8.39 17.15
C ARG A 60 -7.82 -8.98 17.53
N GLN A 61 -8.91 -8.32 17.15
CA GLN A 61 -10.26 -8.78 17.45
C GLN A 61 -10.86 -9.58 16.31
N GLN A 62 -10.67 -9.09 15.09
CA GLN A 62 -11.20 -9.72 13.88
C GLN A 62 -10.34 -9.36 12.67
N THR A 63 -10.27 -10.22 11.68
CA THR A 63 -9.56 -9.94 10.42
C THR A 63 -10.23 -10.60 9.24
N VAL A 64 -9.97 -10.06 8.06
CA VAL A 64 -10.44 -10.59 6.79
C VAL A 64 -9.77 -11.93 6.49
N ARG A 65 -10.59 -12.94 6.20
CA ARG A 65 -10.13 -14.28 5.84
C ARG A 65 -10.70 -14.69 4.50
N PRO A 66 -9.87 -15.01 3.52
CA PRO A 66 -10.31 -15.58 2.25
C PRO A 66 -10.96 -16.96 2.49
N LEU A 67 -12.15 -17.19 1.94
CA LEU A 67 -12.78 -18.49 1.97
C LEU A 67 -12.07 -19.46 1.01
N ALA A 68 -12.00 -20.73 1.35
CA ALA A 68 -11.43 -21.73 0.45
C ALA A 68 -12.23 -21.82 -0.87
N ILE A 69 -11.51 -21.98 -1.99
CA ILE A 69 -12.16 -22.29 -3.27
C ILE A 69 -12.57 -23.76 -3.26
N PRO A 70 -13.80 -24.11 -3.72
CA PRO A 70 -14.19 -25.51 -3.88
C PRO A 70 -13.20 -26.30 -4.74
N ALA A 71 -12.92 -27.56 -4.37
CA ALA A 71 -11.83 -28.37 -4.96
C ALA A 71 -11.93 -28.53 -6.48
N ASP A 72 -13.15 -28.64 -7.01
CA ASP A 72 -13.40 -28.86 -8.45
C ASP A 72 -13.68 -27.55 -9.21
N THR A 73 -13.31 -26.40 -8.63
CA THR A 73 -13.57 -25.12 -9.26
C THR A 73 -12.74 -24.96 -10.52
N ARG A 74 -13.39 -24.55 -11.60
CA ARG A 74 -12.72 -24.21 -12.87
C ARG A 74 -11.66 -23.13 -12.67
N GLN A 75 -10.49 -23.33 -13.23
CA GLN A 75 -9.47 -22.28 -13.31
C GLN A 75 -9.94 -21.16 -14.24
N ILE A 76 -9.72 -19.92 -13.80
CA ILE A 76 -10.07 -18.71 -14.53
C ILE A 76 -8.84 -17.82 -14.71
N SER A 77 -8.91 -16.92 -15.68
CA SER A 77 -7.90 -15.90 -15.92
C SER A 77 -8.16 -14.68 -15.02
N PRO A 78 -7.14 -13.86 -14.69
CA PRO A 78 -7.33 -12.59 -13.97
C PRO A 78 -8.31 -11.63 -14.67
N LYS A 79 -8.54 -11.80 -15.95
CA LYS A 79 -9.50 -11.00 -16.74
C LYS A 79 -10.95 -11.47 -16.61
N ASP A 80 -11.17 -12.68 -16.13
CA ASP A 80 -12.50 -13.25 -15.98
C ASP A 80 -13.21 -12.72 -14.71
N VAL A 81 -13.13 -11.40 -14.48
CA VAL A 81 -13.60 -10.73 -13.26
C VAL A 81 -15.05 -11.06 -12.91
N PRO A 82 -16.01 -11.11 -13.87
CA PRO A 82 -17.38 -11.53 -13.58
C PRO A 82 -17.49 -12.94 -12.98
N LEU A 83 -16.48 -13.78 -13.21
CA LEU A 83 -16.46 -15.16 -12.71
C LEU A 83 -15.82 -15.26 -11.31
N TYR A 84 -15.15 -14.23 -10.81
CA TYR A 84 -14.52 -14.26 -9.49
C TYR A 84 -15.51 -14.64 -8.39
N LYS A 85 -16.66 -13.96 -8.35
CA LYS A 85 -17.72 -14.24 -7.37
C LYS A 85 -18.39 -15.59 -7.63
N LEU A 86 -18.67 -15.89 -8.91
CA LEU A 86 -19.36 -17.13 -9.30
C LEU A 86 -18.59 -18.38 -8.90
N TYR A 87 -17.26 -18.37 -9.03
CA TYR A 87 -16.40 -19.51 -8.71
C TYR A 87 -15.73 -19.40 -7.33
N GLY A 88 -16.12 -18.42 -6.50
CA GLY A 88 -15.61 -18.28 -5.14
C GLY A 88 -14.20 -17.71 -5.02
N TYR A 89 -13.59 -17.22 -6.13
CA TYR A 89 -12.25 -16.64 -6.10
C TYR A 89 -12.17 -15.40 -5.23
N SER A 90 -13.20 -14.54 -5.23
CA SER A 90 -13.28 -13.30 -4.45
C SER A 90 -13.97 -13.47 -3.09
N ALA A 91 -14.29 -14.71 -2.69
CA ALA A 91 -15.04 -14.94 -1.47
C ALA A 91 -14.18 -14.77 -0.22
N TRP A 92 -14.71 -14.04 0.75
CA TRP A 92 -14.08 -13.78 2.04
C TRP A 92 -15.12 -13.61 3.14
N HIS A 93 -14.70 -13.65 4.38
CA HIS A 93 -15.50 -13.32 5.55
C HIS A 93 -14.62 -12.63 6.61
N VAL A 94 -15.25 -11.99 7.58
CA VAL A 94 -14.58 -11.53 8.78
C VAL A 94 -14.50 -12.72 9.74
N GLY A 95 -13.29 -13.12 10.07
CA GLY A 95 -13.01 -14.23 10.98
C GLY A 95 -12.39 -13.77 12.30
N PRO A 96 -12.06 -14.70 13.20
CA PRO A 96 -11.36 -14.39 14.44
C PRO A 96 -10.08 -13.61 14.18
N GLY A 97 -9.74 -12.73 15.10
CA GLY A 97 -8.50 -11.96 15.06
C GLY A 97 -7.25 -12.83 15.22
N VAL A 98 -6.13 -12.16 15.21
CA VAL A 98 -4.79 -12.75 15.42
C VAL A 98 -4.25 -12.24 16.74
N ASP A 99 -3.85 -13.15 17.62
CA ASP A 99 -3.28 -12.79 18.92
C ASP A 99 -1.97 -11.98 18.75
N GLU A 100 -1.71 -11.11 19.70
CA GLU A 100 -0.45 -10.37 19.74
C GLU A 100 0.71 -11.29 20.13
N GLY A 101 1.68 -11.42 19.22
CA GLY A 101 2.91 -12.16 19.48
C GLY A 101 3.94 -11.32 20.22
N ARG A 102 4.43 -11.78 21.39
CA ARG A 102 5.56 -11.12 22.06
C ARG A 102 6.87 -11.56 21.46
N LYS A 103 7.71 -10.61 21.07
CA LYS A 103 9.00 -10.84 20.42
C LYS A 103 10.15 -10.29 21.28
N PHE A 104 11.00 -11.20 21.75
CA PHE A 104 12.12 -10.90 22.64
C PHE A 104 13.48 -11.18 21.99
N ALA A 105 13.56 -11.26 20.67
CA ALA A 105 14.77 -11.63 19.96
C ALA A 105 15.97 -10.68 20.20
N LEU A 106 15.69 -9.44 20.63
CA LEU A 106 16.73 -8.46 20.98
C LEU A 106 17.07 -8.46 22.49
N MET A 107 16.34 -9.26 23.27
CA MET A 107 16.53 -9.30 24.73
C MET A 107 17.46 -10.43 25.15
N PRO A 108 18.11 -10.30 26.32
CA PRO A 108 18.88 -11.41 26.89
C PRO A 108 18.04 -12.67 27.07
N ALA A 109 18.68 -13.83 26.98
CA ALA A 109 18.02 -15.12 27.17
C ALA A 109 17.29 -15.18 28.53
N GLY A 110 16.07 -15.71 28.53
CA GLY A 110 15.24 -15.81 29.74
C GLY A 110 14.45 -14.57 30.10
N TYR A 111 14.47 -13.52 29.30
CA TYR A 111 13.60 -12.35 29.52
C TYR A 111 12.12 -12.72 29.42
N MET A 112 11.33 -12.31 30.42
CA MET A 112 9.90 -12.71 30.56
C MET A 112 8.91 -11.60 30.20
N GLY A 113 9.38 -10.39 29.89
CA GLY A 113 8.57 -9.21 29.63
C GLY A 113 8.23 -8.41 30.90
N ALA A 114 8.01 -7.13 30.72
CA ALA A 114 7.61 -6.22 31.79
C ALA A 114 6.12 -6.38 32.13
N THR A 115 5.75 -6.05 33.37
CA THR A 115 4.37 -6.13 33.87
C THR A 115 3.59 -4.82 33.69
N ASN A 116 4.28 -3.69 33.70
CA ASN A 116 3.69 -2.35 33.61
C ASN A 116 4.39 -1.52 32.54
N SER A 117 3.65 -0.62 31.91
CA SER A 117 4.17 0.26 30.87
C SER A 117 3.54 1.65 30.94
N ALA A 118 4.23 2.63 30.36
CA ALA A 118 3.72 3.98 30.12
C ALA A 118 3.79 4.27 28.62
N ARG A 119 2.70 4.76 28.01
CA ARG A 119 2.66 5.11 26.60
C ARG A 119 3.41 6.40 26.34
N LEU A 120 4.41 6.34 25.47
CA LEU A 120 5.19 7.48 25.02
C LEU A 120 4.58 8.11 23.76
N LEU A 121 4.16 7.28 22.80
CA LEU A 121 3.74 7.72 21.48
C LEU A 121 2.73 6.74 20.89
N SER A 122 1.77 7.26 20.10
CA SER A 122 0.86 6.48 19.27
C SER A 122 0.77 7.09 17.88
N PHE A 123 0.84 6.28 16.83
CA PHE A 123 0.74 6.74 15.45
C PHE A 123 0.24 5.62 14.52
N PHE A 124 -0.06 5.96 13.27
CA PHE A 124 -0.37 4.96 12.24
C PHE A 124 0.62 5.05 11.07
N SER A 125 0.74 3.98 10.29
CA SER A 125 1.44 3.98 9.00
C SER A 125 0.59 3.36 7.90
N MET A 126 0.69 3.93 6.69
CA MET A 126 0.16 3.40 5.43
C MET A 126 1.30 3.27 4.44
N SER A 127 1.21 2.34 3.50
CA SER A 127 2.21 2.13 2.45
C SER A 127 1.59 1.59 1.19
N ASP A 128 2.26 1.78 0.06
CA ASP A 128 1.95 1.09 -1.21
C ASP A 128 0.48 1.24 -1.59
N ILE A 129 0.01 2.47 -1.62
CA ILE A 129 -1.39 2.83 -1.90
C ILE A 129 -1.66 2.73 -3.39
N HIS A 130 -0.69 3.12 -4.22
CA HIS A 130 -0.69 3.04 -5.67
C HIS A 130 -1.98 3.58 -6.31
N ILE A 131 -2.32 4.83 -6.01
CA ILE A 131 -3.41 5.50 -6.71
C ILE A 131 -3.16 5.40 -8.22
N THR A 132 -4.14 4.89 -8.94
CA THR A 132 -3.98 4.51 -10.35
C THR A 132 -4.94 5.25 -11.25
N ASP A 133 -4.40 5.91 -12.27
CA ASP A 133 -5.18 6.38 -13.41
C ASP A 133 -5.34 5.25 -14.43
N LYS A 134 -6.45 4.53 -14.33
CA LYS A 134 -6.78 3.37 -15.17
C LYS A 134 -7.02 3.70 -16.65
N GLU A 135 -7.24 4.99 -16.99
CA GLU A 135 -7.46 5.49 -18.34
C GLU A 135 -6.19 6.01 -19.01
N SER A 136 -5.06 6.04 -18.27
CA SER A 136 -3.78 6.48 -18.82
C SER A 136 -3.28 5.55 -19.92
N PRO A 137 -2.85 6.07 -21.07
CA PRO A 137 -2.34 5.25 -22.19
C PRO A 137 -1.03 4.55 -21.90
N ALA A 138 -0.37 4.86 -20.79
CA ALA A 138 0.85 4.22 -20.32
C ALA A 138 0.62 3.25 -19.14
N GLN A 139 -0.61 2.92 -18.81
CA GLN A 139 -0.91 1.87 -17.84
C GLN A 139 -0.62 0.47 -18.38
N VAL A 140 -0.51 -0.48 -17.47
CA VAL A 140 -0.14 -1.86 -17.78
C VAL A 140 -1.14 -2.85 -17.18
N PRO A 141 -2.43 -2.81 -17.58
CA PRO A 141 -3.45 -3.73 -17.08
C PRO A 141 -3.02 -5.18 -17.24
N TYR A 142 -3.16 -5.97 -16.17
CA TYR A 142 -2.76 -7.38 -16.13
C TYR A 142 -1.29 -7.61 -16.50
N PHE A 143 -0.42 -6.69 -16.09
CA PHE A 143 1.03 -6.85 -16.20
C PHE A 143 1.47 -8.20 -15.59
N GLY A 144 2.43 -8.87 -16.24
CA GLY A 144 2.87 -10.19 -15.82
C GLY A 144 1.98 -11.34 -16.30
N TRP A 145 0.69 -11.11 -16.56
CA TRP A 145 -0.19 -12.12 -17.19
C TRP A 145 -0.16 -12.07 -18.72
N ASN A 146 -0.16 -10.87 -19.29
CA ASN A 146 -0.20 -10.67 -20.74
C ASN A 146 1.00 -9.92 -21.30
N GLY A 147 1.93 -9.52 -20.47
CA GLY A 147 3.05 -8.68 -20.88
C GLY A 147 4.21 -9.47 -21.49
N PRO A 148 5.11 -8.77 -22.20
CA PRO A 148 6.34 -9.35 -22.71
C PRO A 148 7.30 -9.82 -21.62
N PHE A 149 7.06 -9.43 -20.37
CA PHE A 149 7.89 -9.74 -19.22
C PHE A 149 7.50 -11.04 -18.50
N GLY A 150 6.54 -11.77 -19.02
CA GLY A 150 6.07 -13.12 -18.68
C GLY A 150 6.38 -13.67 -17.28
N GLY A 151 5.44 -14.41 -16.72
CA GLY A 151 5.58 -15.06 -15.43
C GLY A 151 4.92 -14.27 -14.29
N GLY A 152 4.00 -14.93 -13.59
CA GLY A 152 3.42 -14.39 -12.36
C GLY A 152 4.50 -14.20 -11.30
N GLY A 153 4.49 -13.06 -10.65
CA GLY A 153 5.30 -12.76 -9.47
C GLY A 153 4.39 -12.25 -8.36
N LEU A 154 4.91 -12.17 -7.15
CA LEU A 154 4.15 -11.80 -5.94
C LEU A 154 3.37 -10.48 -6.10
N TYR A 155 3.90 -9.53 -6.86
CA TYR A 155 3.36 -8.15 -6.94
C TYR A 155 2.55 -7.86 -8.21
N VAL A 156 2.45 -8.79 -9.14
CA VAL A 156 1.74 -8.56 -10.41
C VAL A 156 0.22 -8.62 -10.26
N SER A 157 -0.28 -9.19 -9.18
CA SER A 157 -1.70 -9.13 -8.80
C SER A 157 -2.19 -7.69 -8.62
N ALA A 158 -1.31 -6.75 -8.29
CA ALA A 158 -1.59 -5.33 -8.19
C ALA A 158 -2.07 -4.70 -9.52
N TYR A 159 -1.74 -5.29 -10.67
CA TYR A 159 -2.17 -4.83 -12.00
C TYR A 159 -3.44 -5.54 -12.48
N SER A 160 -4.44 -5.63 -11.64
CA SER A 160 -5.71 -6.34 -11.78
C SER A 160 -6.89 -5.37 -11.61
N PRO A 161 -8.15 -5.83 -11.50
CA PRO A 161 -9.29 -4.94 -11.29
C PRO A 161 -9.20 -4.04 -10.05
N ILE A 162 -8.31 -4.32 -9.09
CA ILE A 162 -8.06 -3.42 -7.95
C ILE A 162 -7.60 -2.03 -8.40
N MET A 163 -7.02 -1.89 -9.59
CA MET A 163 -6.65 -0.60 -10.17
C MET A 163 -7.84 0.36 -10.33
N LEU A 164 -9.07 -0.18 -10.39
CA LEU A 164 -10.29 0.61 -10.58
C LEU A 164 -10.70 1.41 -9.35
N THR A 165 -10.31 0.96 -8.16
CA THR A 165 -10.93 1.36 -6.88
C THR A 165 -9.95 1.90 -5.85
N THR A 166 -8.70 2.17 -6.22
CA THR A 166 -7.61 2.54 -5.29
C THR A 166 -7.94 3.77 -4.43
N THR A 167 -8.60 4.79 -5.00
CA THR A 167 -9.02 5.98 -4.24
C THR A 167 -10.10 5.66 -3.20
N HIS A 168 -10.99 4.71 -3.48
CA HIS A 168 -12.05 4.28 -2.56
C HIS A 168 -11.49 3.44 -1.40
N VAL A 169 -10.45 2.63 -1.65
CA VAL A 169 -9.74 1.89 -0.60
C VAL A 169 -9.03 2.85 0.34
N LEU A 170 -8.36 3.87 -0.20
CA LEU A 170 -7.73 4.91 0.61
C LEU A 170 -8.77 5.66 1.46
N ASP A 171 -9.92 6.04 0.89
CA ASP A 171 -10.98 6.72 1.63
C ASP A 171 -11.55 5.85 2.77
N ALA A 172 -11.69 4.54 2.55
CA ALA A 172 -12.09 3.60 3.59
C ALA A 172 -11.03 3.48 4.69
N ALA A 173 -9.75 3.44 4.34
CA ALA A 173 -8.64 3.44 5.31
C ALA A 173 -8.63 4.73 6.13
N VAL A 174 -8.78 5.89 5.50
CA VAL A 174 -8.85 7.20 6.18
C VAL A 174 -10.03 7.27 7.15
N LYS A 175 -11.22 6.82 6.76
CA LYS A 175 -12.39 6.70 7.65
C LYS A 175 -12.09 5.82 8.86
N THR A 176 -11.40 4.71 8.64
CA THR A 176 -11.04 3.77 9.70
C THR A 176 -10.02 4.39 10.67
N VAL A 177 -8.99 5.08 10.14
CA VAL A 177 -8.04 5.85 10.97
C VAL A 177 -8.74 6.90 11.82
N ASN A 178 -9.64 7.68 11.23
CA ASN A 178 -10.40 8.70 11.96
C ASN A 178 -11.20 8.08 13.12
N ALA A 179 -11.87 6.96 12.88
CA ALA A 179 -12.63 6.28 13.91
C ALA A 179 -11.74 5.69 15.02
N LEU A 180 -10.56 5.16 14.69
CA LEU A 180 -9.57 4.72 15.68
C LEU A 180 -9.00 5.92 16.46
N HIS A 181 -8.73 7.04 15.80
CA HIS A 181 -8.25 8.27 16.42
C HIS A 181 -9.25 8.83 17.44
N HIS A 182 -10.55 8.75 17.15
CA HIS A 182 -11.59 9.12 18.12
C HIS A 182 -11.64 8.19 19.34
N GLN A 183 -11.24 6.92 19.19
CA GLN A 183 -11.15 5.99 20.32
C GLN A 183 -9.86 6.19 21.12
N ALA A 184 -8.73 6.35 20.44
CA ALA A 184 -7.40 6.55 21.02
C ALA A 184 -6.58 7.47 20.09
N PRO A 185 -6.35 8.73 20.51
CA PRO A 185 -5.70 9.72 19.66
C PRO A 185 -4.31 9.31 19.18
N PHE A 186 -4.07 9.44 17.87
CA PHE A 186 -2.74 9.34 17.26
C PHE A 186 -2.00 10.68 17.35
N ASN A 187 -0.71 10.64 17.59
CA ASN A 187 0.15 11.81 17.58
C ASN A 187 0.50 12.26 16.15
N PHE A 188 0.61 11.31 15.22
CA PHE A 188 0.84 11.58 13.80
C PHE A 188 0.48 10.36 12.93
N GLY A 189 0.50 10.56 11.59
CA GLY A 189 0.47 9.52 10.59
C GLY A 189 1.75 9.50 9.76
N MET A 190 2.20 8.32 9.31
CA MET A 190 3.33 8.14 8.42
C MET A 190 2.90 7.39 7.18
N VAL A 191 3.10 7.97 6.00
CA VAL A 191 2.93 7.31 4.71
C VAL A 191 4.31 6.92 4.21
N LEU A 192 4.49 5.63 3.91
CA LEU A 192 5.80 5.05 3.64
C LEU A 192 6.10 4.91 2.13
N GLY A 193 5.50 5.79 1.31
CA GLY A 193 5.77 5.83 -0.12
C GLY A 193 4.86 4.97 -0.98
N ASP A 194 5.11 5.02 -2.28
CA ASP A 194 4.32 4.39 -3.34
C ASP A 194 2.85 4.80 -3.29
N VAL A 195 2.61 6.11 -3.16
CA VAL A 195 1.25 6.67 -3.21
C VAL A 195 0.72 6.74 -4.63
N CYS A 196 1.61 6.98 -5.63
CA CYS A 196 1.30 6.89 -7.06
C CYS A 196 1.53 5.47 -7.60
N ASN A 197 0.90 5.13 -8.72
CA ASN A 197 1.23 3.91 -9.46
C ASN A 197 2.29 4.13 -10.53
N ALA A 198 2.28 5.28 -11.19
CA ALA A 198 3.09 5.55 -12.37
C ALA A 198 3.76 6.94 -12.35
N ALA A 199 3.96 7.53 -11.18
CA ALA A 199 4.51 8.87 -10.98
C ALA A 199 3.76 9.95 -11.76
N GLN A 200 2.43 9.88 -11.86
CA GLN A 200 1.59 10.85 -12.56
C GLN A 200 1.04 11.92 -11.60
N TYR A 201 0.93 13.15 -12.11
CA TYR A 201 0.40 14.28 -11.34
C TYR A 201 -1.03 14.04 -10.84
N ASN A 202 -1.94 13.55 -11.69
CA ASN A 202 -3.32 13.27 -11.29
C ASN A 202 -3.43 12.16 -10.24
N GLU A 203 -2.57 11.13 -10.29
CA GLU A 203 -2.52 10.09 -9.25
C GLU A 203 -2.15 10.69 -7.88
N LEU A 204 -1.10 11.53 -7.83
CA LEU A 204 -0.70 12.22 -6.61
C LEU A 204 -1.77 13.20 -6.12
N ARG A 205 -2.41 13.95 -7.05
CA ARG A 205 -3.48 14.88 -6.66
C ARG A 205 -4.67 14.15 -6.06
N TRP A 206 -5.10 13.03 -6.64
CA TRP A 206 -6.18 12.23 -6.05
C TRP A 206 -5.81 11.69 -4.66
N PHE A 207 -4.56 11.27 -4.45
CA PHE A 207 -4.09 10.89 -3.13
C PHE A 207 -4.22 12.04 -2.13
N ILE A 208 -3.60 13.18 -2.40
CA ILE A 208 -3.62 14.34 -1.50
C ILE A 208 -5.06 14.83 -1.29
N ASP A 209 -5.89 14.85 -2.33
CA ASP A 209 -7.25 15.35 -2.24
C ASP A 209 -8.17 14.40 -1.44
N VAL A 210 -7.92 13.07 -1.45
CA VAL A 210 -8.58 12.13 -0.54
C VAL A 210 -8.15 12.39 0.90
N MET A 211 -6.86 12.56 1.16
CA MET A 211 -6.35 12.89 2.49
C MET A 211 -6.86 14.25 3.00
N ASP A 212 -7.06 15.19 2.11
CA ASP A 212 -7.60 16.53 2.38
C ASP A 212 -9.13 16.54 2.56
N GLY A 213 -9.84 15.47 2.23
CA GLY A 213 -11.30 15.42 2.27
C GLY A 213 -11.94 16.30 1.20
N LYS A 214 -11.41 16.32 0.00
CA LYS A 214 -11.98 17.06 -1.13
C LYS A 214 -12.90 16.17 -1.97
N ARG A 215 -13.70 16.83 -2.82
CA ARG A 215 -14.42 16.12 -3.87
C ARG A 215 -13.44 15.80 -4.99
N ILE A 216 -13.37 14.52 -5.37
CA ILE A 216 -12.53 14.05 -6.47
C ILE A 216 -13.36 13.38 -7.56
N THR A 217 -12.80 13.36 -8.78
CA THR A 217 -13.29 12.53 -9.90
C THR A 217 -12.16 11.57 -10.26
N PRO A 218 -12.25 10.27 -9.87
CA PRO A 218 -11.17 9.30 -10.10
C PRO A 218 -11.19 8.79 -11.56
N SER A 219 -11.15 9.68 -12.51
CA SER A 219 -11.24 9.47 -13.95
C SER A 219 -10.49 10.59 -14.66
N SER A 220 -9.94 10.29 -15.84
CA SER A 220 -9.14 11.23 -16.64
C SER A 220 -9.50 11.17 -18.11
N GLY A 221 -8.96 12.07 -18.91
CA GLY A 221 -9.09 12.07 -20.37
C GLY A 221 -10.56 12.17 -20.82
N GLY A 222 -11.10 11.06 -21.32
CA GLY A 222 -12.49 11.02 -21.81
C GLY A 222 -13.55 10.87 -20.73
N HIS A 223 -13.15 10.65 -19.47
CA HIS A 223 -14.04 10.35 -18.34
C HIS A 223 -15.08 9.28 -18.69
N LEU A 224 -14.64 8.22 -19.36
CA LEU A 224 -15.50 7.15 -19.85
C LEU A 224 -16.25 6.50 -18.68
N GLY A 225 -17.58 6.59 -18.72
CA GLY A 225 -18.44 6.01 -17.69
C GLY A 225 -18.54 6.79 -16.38
N ALA A 226 -17.94 7.99 -16.26
CA ALA A 226 -17.98 8.79 -15.03
C ALA A 226 -19.41 9.13 -14.55
N ASP A 227 -20.38 9.13 -15.44
CA ASP A 227 -21.80 9.35 -15.10
C ASP A 227 -22.56 8.05 -14.79
N THR A 228 -22.00 6.88 -15.11
CA THR A 228 -22.71 5.59 -15.08
C THR A 228 -22.02 4.53 -14.23
N ILE A 229 -20.69 4.53 -14.16
CA ILE A 229 -19.90 3.51 -13.46
C ILE A 229 -19.40 4.05 -12.13
N ASP A 230 -19.74 3.38 -11.04
CA ASP A 230 -19.52 3.88 -9.67
C ASP A 230 -18.05 4.18 -9.36
N TYR A 231 -17.10 3.36 -9.78
CA TYR A 231 -15.67 3.58 -9.52
C TYR A 231 -15.08 4.80 -10.26
N GLN A 232 -15.81 5.39 -11.17
CA GLN A 232 -15.41 6.60 -11.91
C GLN A 232 -16.20 7.84 -11.51
N LYS A 233 -17.31 7.67 -10.78
CA LYS A 233 -18.16 8.79 -10.37
C LYS A 233 -17.43 9.73 -9.41
N PRO A 234 -17.68 11.03 -9.54
CA PRO A 234 -17.23 11.99 -8.55
C PRO A 234 -17.80 11.69 -7.17
N TYR A 235 -16.97 11.70 -6.14
CA TYR A 235 -17.40 11.53 -4.76
C TYR A 235 -16.68 12.48 -3.81
N GLN A 236 -17.28 12.71 -2.63
CA GLN A 236 -16.71 13.48 -1.55
C GLN A 236 -15.90 12.55 -0.66
N ALA A 237 -14.56 12.71 -0.63
CA ALA A 237 -13.71 11.97 0.28
C ALA A 237 -13.92 12.43 1.73
N ALA A 238 -13.70 11.52 2.68
CA ALA A 238 -13.86 11.81 4.11
C ALA A 238 -12.80 12.80 4.62
N GLY A 239 -11.57 12.66 4.15
CA GLY A 239 -10.41 13.39 4.66
C GLY A 239 -9.92 12.86 5.99
N LEU A 240 -8.62 12.95 6.20
CA LEU A 240 -8.01 12.64 7.49
C LEU A 240 -8.40 13.71 8.51
N ASP A 241 -8.65 13.30 9.76
CA ASP A 241 -8.93 14.23 10.86
C ASP A 241 -7.82 15.28 10.97
N ARG A 242 -8.21 16.56 11.00
CA ARG A 242 -7.29 17.71 10.94
C ARG A 242 -6.38 17.82 12.16
N SER A 243 -6.69 17.14 13.25
CA SER A 243 -5.84 17.08 14.42
C SER A 243 -4.67 16.10 14.28
N ILE A 244 -4.68 15.24 13.25
CA ILE A 244 -3.59 14.30 12.99
C ILE A 244 -2.63 14.92 11.95
N PRO A 245 -1.46 15.41 12.35
CA PRO A 245 -0.40 15.73 11.38
C PRO A 245 0.08 14.44 10.72
N TRP A 246 0.36 14.49 9.40
CA TRP A 246 0.91 13.33 8.71
C TRP A 246 2.11 13.68 7.85
N TYR A 247 2.97 12.70 7.62
CA TYR A 247 4.27 12.85 6.98
C TYR A 247 4.45 11.82 5.87
N GLU A 248 5.24 12.16 4.85
CA GLU A 248 5.39 11.40 3.62
C GLU A 248 6.84 10.95 3.40
N ALA A 249 7.05 9.65 3.10
CA ALA A 249 8.28 9.16 2.51
C ALA A 249 8.06 8.92 1.01
N ILE A 250 9.12 9.04 0.21
CA ILE A 250 9.02 8.80 -1.22
C ILE A 250 9.31 7.33 -1.55
N GLY A 251 8.46 6.72 -2.40
CA GLY A 251 8.67 5.36 -2.91
C GLY A 251 9.20 5.33 -4.34
N ASN A 252 9.46 4.13 -4.87
CA ASN A 252 9.95 3.97 -6.23
C ASN A 252 8.86 4.25 -7.28
N HIS A 253 7.59 3.95 -7.03
CA HIS A 253 6.47 4.26 -7.93
C HIS A 253 6.15 5.76 -7.98
N ASP A 254 6.57 6.52 -6.97
CA ASP A 254 6.43 7.98 -6.94
C ASP A 254 7.43 8.70 -7.85
N GLN A 255 8.46 7.97 -8.29
CA GLN A 255 9.55 8.51 -9.11
C GLN A 255 9.64 7.85 -10.50
N PHE A 256 9.29 6.56 -10.60
CA PHE A 256 9.46 5.79 -11.81
C PHE A 256 8.11 5.36 -12.39
N TRP A 257 8.02 5.33 -13.70
CA TRP A 257 6.89 4.73 -14.38
C TRP A 257 6.75 3.26 -13.95
N VAL A 258 5.59 2.92 -13.40
CA VAL A 258 5.26 1.63 -12.80
C VAL A 258 6.37 1.08 -11.87
N GLY A 259 7.01 1.98 -11.14
CA GLY A 259 8.03 1.70 -10.12
C GLY A 259 9.37 1.21 -10.63
N VAL A 260 9.49 0.82 -11.91
CA VAL A 260 10.70 0.19 -12.47
C VAL A 260 11.19 0.82 -13.77
N GLY A 261 10.41 1.70 -14.37
CA GLY A 261 10.72 2.30 -15.66
C GLY A 261 11.17 3.74 -15.53
N TYR A 262 12.34 4.10 -16.09
CA TYR A 262 12.69 5.50 -16.23
C TYR A 262 11.65 6.20 -17.12
N PRO A 263 11.06 7.34 -16.70
CA PRO A 263 10.08 8.05 -17.50
C PRO A 263 10.79 8.79 -18.67
N THR A 264 11.17 8.03 -19.70
CA THR A 264 11.75 8.57 -20.94
C THR A 264 10.82 9.58 -21.60
N ASP A 265 11.32 10.36 -22.55
CA ASP A 265 10.46 11.27 -23.33
C ASP A 265 9.30 10.54 -24.01
N LYS A 266 9.54 9.32 -24.47
CA LYS A 266 8.49 8.45 -25.02
C LYS A 266 7.41 8.12 -23.98
N VAL A 267 7.79 7.72 -22.79
CA VAL A 267 6.85 7.42 -21.70
C VAL A 267 6.13 8.71 -21.27
N ARG A 268 6.85 9.80 -21.04
CA ARG A 268 6.25 11.10 -20.68
C ARG A 268 5.26 11.61 -21.72
N SER A 269 5.60 11.47 -23.02
CA SER A 269 4.70 11.84 -24.10
C SER A 269 3.47 10.92 -24.18
N ALA A 270 3.64 9.64 -23.90
CA ALA A 270 2.52 8.70 -23.84
C ALA A 270 1.56 9.03 -22.69
N LEU A 271 2.08 9.37 -21.50
CA LEU A 271 1.26 9.70 -20.34
C LEU A 271 0.24 10.80 -20.66
N VAL A 272 0.68 11.93 -21.20
CA VAL A 272 -0.20 13.09 -21.50
C VAL A 272 -0.90 12.98 -22.85
N GLY A 273 -0.41 12.13 -23.75
CA GLY A 273 -0.87 11.99 -25.11
C GLY A 273 -2.11 11.11 -25.26
N SER A 274 -2.41 10.80 -26.51
CA SER A 274 -3.53 9.93 -26.88
C SER A 274 -3.11 8.51 -27.26
N ALA A 275 -1.86 8.28 -27.67
CA ALA A 275 -1.41 6.99 -28.17
C ALA A 275 -1.12 6.01 -27.02
N ILE A 276 -1.75 4.84 -27.06
CA ILE A 276 -1.45 3.74 -26.11
C ILE A 276 0.01 3.34 -26.29
N LEU A 277 0.72 3.20 -25.16
CA LEU A 277 2.13 2.85 -25.15
C LEU A 277 2.34 1.43 -25.71
N ASN A 278 3.19 1.35 -26.74
CA ASN A 278 3.61 0.07 -27.28
C ASN A 278 4.75 -0.49 -26.41
N MET A 279 4.54 -1.67 -25.84
CA MET A 279 5.47 -2.33 -24.93
C MET A 279 6.61 -3.06 -25.65
N ARG A 280 6.63 -3.09 -26.98
CA ARG A 280 7.73 -3.70 -27.74
C ARG A 280 8.18 -2.83 -28.92
N PRO A 281 9.45 -2.85 -29.20
CA PRO A 281 10.47 -3.44 -28.34
C PRO A 281 10.41 -2.81 -26.94
N ASN A 282 11.34 -2.74 -26.14
CA ASN A 282 11.28 -2.14 -24.80
C ASN A 282 10.79 -0.67 -24.89
N PRO A 283 9.70 -0.23 -24.19
CA PRO A 283 9.20 1.14 -24.20
C PRO A 283 10.19 2.16 -23.64
N LEU A 284 11.17 1.69 -22.90
CA LEU A 284 12.22 2.52 -22.27
C LEU A 284 13.39 2.81 -23.22
N VAL A 285 13.43 2.18 -24.39
CA VAL A 285 14.49 2.36 -25.39
C VAL A 285 13.92 2.99 -26.66
N ALA A 286 14.54 4.08 -27.12
CA ALA A 286 14.03 4.94 -28.19
C ALA A 286 14.04 4.31 -29.60
N SER A 287 14.73 3.17 -29.82
CA SER A 287 14.90 2.60 -31.16
C SER A 287 14.23 1.27 -31.29
N ALA A 288 13.18 1.17 -32.15
CA ALA A 288 12.85 -0.08 -32.77
C ALA A 288 11.56 -0.09 -33.60
N SER A 289 11.48 -1.05 -34.54
CA SER A 289 10.37 -1.27 -35.46
C SER A 289 9.04 -1.45 -34.71
N GLU A 290 8.09 -0.59 -34.94
CA GLU A 290 6.78 -0.58 -34.25
C GLU A 290 5.88 -1.76 -34.60
N GLY A 291 6.22 -2.53 -35.63
CA GLY A 291 5.38 -3.63 -36.16
C GLY A 291 5.28 -4.89 -35.30
N ALA A 292 6.15 -5.07 -34.30
CA ALA A 292 6.19 -6.28 -33.45
C ALA A 292 5.72 -6.04 -32.01
N GLY A 293 4.87 -5.04 -31.77
CA GLY A 293 4.53 -4.56 -30.44
C GLY A 293 3.36 -5.26 -29.75
N LEU A 294 3.18 -4.89 -28.50
CA LEU A 294 2.03 -5.22 -27.67
C LEU A 294 1.52 -3.94 -27.00
N TYR A 295 0.25 -3.63 -27.22
CA TYR A 295 -0.46 -2.59 -26.49
C TYR A 295 -1.13 -3.22 -25.27
N MET A 296 -0.87 -2.68 -24.06
CA MET A 296 -1.50 -3.21 -22.83
C MET A 296 -2.97 -2.79 -22.74
N GLY A 297 -3.34 -1.67 -23.39
CA GLY A 297 -4.68 -1.10 -23.34
C GLY A 297 -4.95 -0.30 -22.08
N VAL A 298 -6.19 0.06 -21.91
CA VAL A 298 -6.70 0.75 -20.72
C VAL A 298 -7.98 0.07 -20.27
N PHE A 299 -8.37 0.25 -19.02
CA PHE A 299 -9.69 -0.17 -18.56
C PHE A 299 -10.76 0.74 -19.18
N ASP A 300 -11.83 0.12 -19.67
CA ASP A 300 -13.00 0.87 -20.13
C ASP A 300 -13.80 1.42 -18.94
N GLY A 301 -14.74 2.29 -19.20
CA GLY A 301 -15.68 2.81 -18.22
C GLY A 301 -17.09 2.29 -18.42
N THR A 302 -17.28 1.16 -19.12
CA THR A 302 -18.60 0.68 -19.54
C THR A 302 -19.10 -0.50 -18.72
N THR A 303 -18.22 -1.15 -17.97
CA THR A 303 -18.55 -2.29 -17.10
C THR A 303 -18.16 -2.03 -15.66
N CYS A 304 -18.89 -2.60 -14.70
CA CYS A 304 -18.61 -2.45 -13.27
C CYS A 304 -17.29 -3.11 -12.82
N TYR A 305 -16.74 -3.96 -13.64
CA TYR A 305 -15.46 -4.66 -13.40
C TYR A 305 -14.32 -4.21 -14.31
N GLY A 306 -14.56 -3.30 -15.26
CA GLY A 306 -13.58 -2.75 -16.20
C GLY A 306 -13.00 -3.80 -17.18
N ASP A 307 -13.45 -3.79 -18.44
CA ASP A 307 -12.79 -4.55 -19.49
C ASP A 307 -11.57 -3.80 -20.03
N VAL A 308 -10.57 -4.53 -20.47
CA VAL A 308 -9.41 -3.91 -21.13
C VAL A 308 -9.71 -3.69 -22.60
N ILE A 309 -9.79 -2.44 -22.99
CA ILE A 309 -9.96 -2.02 -24.39
C ILE A 309 -8.64 -1.57 -24.99
N LYS A 310 -8.55 -1.60 -26.33
CA LYS A 310 -7.39 -1.10 -27.09
C LYS A 310 -6.06 -1.82 -26.76
N GLY A 311 -6.17 -3.00 -26.16
CA GLY A 311 -5.04 -3.89 -25.85
C GLY A 311 -4.93 -5.04 -26.84
N GLY A 312 -3.70 -5.52 -27.03
CA GLY A 312 -3.41 -6.67 -27.90
C GLY A 312 -2.16 -6.50 -28.74
N PRO A 313 -1.79 -7.55 -29.53
CA PRO A 313 -0.66 -7.50 -30.46
C PRO A 313 -0.79 -6.35 -31.46
N ALA A 314 0.28 -5.58 -31.67
CA ALA A 314 0.27 -4.41 -32.56
C ALA A 314 -0.21 -4.74 -33.98
N LYS A 315 0.05 -5.95 -34.48
CA LYS A 315 -0.41 -6.43 -35.81
C LYS A 315 -1.94 -6.47 -35.96
N LEU A 316 -2.70 -6.40 -34.89
CA LEU A 316 -4.18 -6.37 -34.93
C LEU A 316 -4.73 -4.96 -35.16
N PHE A 317 -3.89 -3.93 -35.13
CA PHE A 317 -4.26 -2.54 -35.26
C PHE A 317 -3.67 -1.95 -36.56
N ALA A 318 -4.50 -1.39 -37.41
CA ALA A 318 -4.05 -0.69 -38.61
C ALA A 318 -3.26 0.60 -38.27
N THR A 319 -3.61 1.24 -37.17
CA THR A 319 -2.91 2.38 -36.61
C THR A 319 -2.78 2.18 -35.09
N PRO A 320 -1.80 2.82 -34.41
CA PRO A 320 -1.71 2.76 -32.95
C PRO A 320 -3.05 3.12 -32.30
N PRO A 321 -3.56 2.33 -31.35
CA PRO A 321 -4.82 2.63 -30.66
C PRO A 321 -4.66 3.87 -29.80
N THR A 322 -5.72 4.66 -29.70
CA THR A 322 -5.70 5.95 -29.01
C THR A 322 -6.80 6.08 -27.97
N VAL A 323 -6.56 6.90 -26.95
CA VAL A 323 -7.50 7.40 -25.94
C VAL A 323 -7.57 8.91 -26.03
N VAL A 324 -8.35 9.55 -25.16
CA VAL A 324 -8.37 11.01 -25.05
C VAL A 324 -7.12 11.46 -24.27
N ALA A 325 -6.38 12.41 -24.82
CA ALA A 325 -5.22 13.01 -24.18
C ALA A 325 -5.62 13.81 -22.92
N ASP A 326 -4.78 13.83 -21.91
CA ASP A 326 -4.99 14.61 -20.69
C ASP A 326 -3.65 15.16 -20.15
N PRO A 327 -3.47 16.50 -20.13
CA PRO A 327 -2.25 17.10 -19.62
C PRO A 327 -2.02 16.85 -18.12
N ASN A 328 -3.05 16.54 -17.35
CA ASN A 328 -2.94 16.23 -15.92
C ASN A 328 -2.27 14.89 -15.62
N ARG A 329 -2.02 14.07 -16.64
CA ARG A 329 -1.26 12.83 -16.51
C ARG A 329 0.25 13.04 -16.58
N HIS A 330 0.74 14.30 -16.61
CA HIS A 330 2.18 14.53 -16.75
C HIS A 330 2.99 13.87 -15.63
N SER A 331 4.21 13.45 -15.99
CA SER A 331 5.12 12.81 -15.03
C SER A 331 5.56 13.81 -13.97
N LEU A 332 5.56 13.36 -12.71
CA LEU A 332 6.07 14.12 -11.56
C LEU A 332 7.60 14.19 -11.52
N THR A 333 8.25 13.31 -12.27
CA THR A 333 9.71 13.26 -12.33
C THR A 333 10.25 13.73 -13.68
N THR A 334 11.35 14.45 -13.61
CA THR A 334 12.12 14.92 -14.76
C THR A 334 13.56 14.45 -14.64
N ALA A 335 14.34 14.57 -15.71
CA ALA A 335 15.78 14.38 -15.62
C ALA A 335 16.41 15.56 -14.88
N ALA A 336 17.07 15.31 -13.76
CA ALA A 336 17.90 16.32 -13.09
C ALA A 336 19.25 16.48 -13.81
N SER A 337 19.74 15.36 -14.38
CA SER A 337 20.92 15.30 -15.23
C SER A 337 20.83 14.07 -16.14
N ALA A 338 21.83 13.84 -16.96
CA ALA A 338 21.90 12.61 -17.78
C ALA A 338 21.92 11.30 -16.96
N THR A 339 22.18 11.40 -15.65
CA THR A 339 22.38 10.24 -14.76
C THR A 339 21.54 10.27 -13.49
N SER A 340 20.65 11.24 -13.29
CA SER A 340 19.86 11.38 -12.07
C SER A 340 18.44 11.89 -12.35
N LEU A 341 17.48 11.47 -11.52
CA LEU A 341 16.11 11.97 -11.52
C LEU A 341 15.93 13.19 -10.63
N CYS A 342 15.00 14.06 -11.03
CA CYS A 342 14.49 15.16 -10.21
C CYS A 342 13.06 14.82 -9.75
N CYS A 343 12.83 14.80 -8.45
CA CYS A 343 11.52 14.57 -7.83
C CYS A 343 10.95 15.82 -7.14
N THR A 344 11.44 17.01 -7.49
CA THR A 344 10.98 18.28 -6.90
C THR A 344 9.51 18.56 -7.17
N ASN A 345 8.96 18.14 -8.33
CA ASN A 345 7.54 18.29 -8.62
C ASN A 345 6.69 17.42 -7.68
N TYR A 346 7.10 16.17 -7.42
CA TYR A 346 6.44 15.31 -6.44
C TYR A 346 6.40 15.98 -5.06
N MET A 347 7.57 16.33 -4.52
CA MET A 347 7.65 16.98 -3.21
C MET A 347 6.90 18.31 -3.16
N GLY A 348 6.91 19.07 -4.26
CA GLY A 348 6.25 20.37 -4.36
C GLY A 348 4.74 20.33 -4.20
N GLU A 349 4.09 19.25 -4.67
CA GLU A 349 2.64 19.10 -4.58
C GLU A 349 2.12 18.98 -3.13
N PHE A 350 2.94 18.49 -2.21
CA PHE A 350 2.57 18.40 -0.80
C PHE A 350 2.43 19.75 -0.09
N PHE A 351 2.91 20.84 -0.70
CA PHE A 351 2.64 22.19 -0.20
C PHE A 351 1.24 22.70 -0.60
N ASN A 352 0.61 22.08 -1.61
CA ASN A 352 -0.75 22.34 -2.07
C ASN A 352 -1.75 21.40 -1.37
N THR A 353 -1.87 21.54 -0.08
CA THR A 353 -2.71 20.72 0.81
C THR A 353 -3.48 21.59 1.78
N ALA A 354 -4.61 21.07 2.28
CA ALA A 354 -5.38 21.65 3.35
C ALA A 354 -5.08 21.01 4.73
N SER A 355 -4.40 19.87 4.75
CA SER A 355 -3.98 19.19 5.98
C SER A 355 -2.60 19.66 6.47
N SER A 356 -2.13 19.18 7.59
CA SER A 356 -0.90 19.65 8.22
C SER A 356 0.08 18.49 8.52
N PRO A 357 1.39 18.83 8.58
CA PRO A 357 2.00 20.11 8.25
C PRO A 357 2.03 20.35 6.74
N LYS A 358 2.06 21.60 6.28
CA LYS A 358 2.30 21.89 4.87
C LYS A 358 3.64 21.29 4.44
N GLY A 359 3.65 20.66 3.26
CA GLY A 359 4.80 19.92 2.77
C GLY A 359 4.92 18.51 3.35
N HIS A 360 4.10 18.14 4.34
CA HIS A 360 4.08 16.81 4.98
C HIS A 360 5.46 16.26 5.31
N GLY A 361 6.32 17.14 5.85
CA GLY A 361 7.72 16.88 6.19
C GLY A 361 8.70 17.49 5.22
N PHE A 362 8.38 17.57 3.94
CA PHE A 362 9.22 18.27 2.97
C PHE A 362 9.26 19.76 3.25
N LYS A 363 10.44 20.35 3.10
CA LYS A 363 10.73 21.78 3.27
C LYS A 363 11.17 22.37 1.92
N PRO A 364 11.13 23.71 1.75
CA PRO A 364 11.68 24.33 0.54
C PRO A 364 13.12 23.90 0.22
N THR A 365 13.95 23.67 1.24
CA THR A 365 15.32 23.18 1.09
C THR A 365 15.40 21.76 0.49
N ASN A 366 14.36 20.93 0.66
CA ASN A 366 14.28 19.63 0.00
C ASN A 366 14.08 19.79 -1.52
N LEU A 367 13.30 20.79 -1.93
CA LEU A 367 13.10 21.12 -3.34
C LEU A 367 14.39 21.66 -3.97
N GLU A 368 15.10 22.54 -3.27
CA GLU A 368 16.37 23.13 -3.72
C GLU A 368 17.46 22.05 -3.88
N SER A 369 17.54 21.13 -2.93
CA SER A 369 18.55 20.05 -2.92
C SER A 369 18.15 18.81 -3.72
N ASN A 370 16.92 18.73 -4.21
CA ASN A 370 16.34 17.51 -4.80
C ASN A 370 16.50 16.27 -3.89
N SER A 371 16.34 16.44 -2.58
CA SER A 371 16.47 15.39 -1.58
C SER A 371 15.18 15.22 -0.80
N ALA A 372 14.60 14.02 -0.79
CA ALA A 372 13.39 13.73 -0.03
C ALA A 372 13.67 13.27 1.42
N CYS A 373 14.90 13.48 1.91
CA CYS A 373 15.29 13.17 3.28
C CYS A 373 14.98 14.34 4.21
N TYR A 374 14.36 14.06 5.37
CA TYR A 374 14.08 15.07 6.39
C TYR A 374 13.90 14.42 7.78
N THR A 375 13.81 15.23 8.82
CA THR A 375 13.53 14.79 10.18
C THR A 375 12.44 15.62 10.82
N PHE A 376 11.75 15.03 11.81
CA PHE A 376 10.81 15.72 12.67
C PHE A 376 10.77 15.13 14.07
N GLU A 377 10.32 15.93 15.04
CA GLU A 377 10.03 15.50 16.39
C GLU A 377 8.51 15.49 16.58
N PRO A 378 7.90 14.31 16.82
CA PRO A 378 6.43 14.19 16.87
C PRO A 378 5.80 14.87 18.09
N MET A 379 6.58 15.05 19.17
CA MET A 379 6.14 15.66 20.41
C MET A 379 7.27 16.46 21.07
N ALA A 380 7.02 17.72 21.40
CA ALA A 380 8.03 18.61 21.98
C ALA A 380 8.66 18.13 23.31
N ASN A 381 7.92 17.38 24.11
CA ASN A 381 8.36 16.92 25.45
C ASN A 381 8.83 15.45 25.46
N LEU A 382 8.92 14.81 24.32
CA LEU A 382 9.43 13.45 24.18
C LEU A 382 10.75 13.50 23.44
N PRO A 383 11.86 13.00 24.02
CA PRO A 383 13.13 12.93 23.31
C PRO A 383 13.09 11.80 22.26
N LEU A 384 12.35 12.03 21.18
CA LEU A 384 12.19 11.10 20.08
C LEU A 384 12.23 11.85 18.75
N LYS A 385 13.04 11.34 17.84
CA LYS A 385 13.26 11.85 16.49
C LYS A 385 12.83 10.82 15.46
N VAL A 386 12.05 11.23 14.48
CA VAL A 386 11.75 10.43 13.29
C VAL A 386 12.63 10.93 12.16
N ILE A 387 13.36 10.01 11.53
CA ILE A 387 14.24 10.25 10.39
C ILE A 387 13.53 9.64 9.18
N VAL A 388 13.12 10.47 8.22
CA VAL A 388 12.52 10.03 6.95
C VAL A 388 13.61 10.02 5.90
N PHE A 389 13.82 8.86 5.30
CA PHE A 389 14.97 8.58 4.47
C PHE A 389 14.57 8.11 3.08
N ASP A 390 14.99 8.82 2.07
CA ASP A 390 14.84 8.41 0.67
C ASP A 390 15.94 7.39 0.33
N ASP A 391 15.59 6.14 0.34
CA ASP A 391 16.46 5.01 0.02
C ASP A 391 16.25 4.45 -1.39
N THR A 392 15.48 5.15 -2.22
CA THR A 392 15.19 4.72 -3.59
C THR A 392 16.37 4.96 -4.53
N CYS A 393 16.50 4.11 -5.56
CA CYS A 393 17.52 4.30 -6.60
C CYS A 393 17.20 5.53 -7.47
N LYS A 394 18.13 6.45 -7.59
CA LYS A 394 18.00 7.65 -8.46
C LYS A 394 18.87 7.60 -9.72
N LEU A 395 19.60 6.52 -9.93
CA LEU A 395 20.50 6.41 -11.06
C LEU A 395 19.81 6.02 -12.35
N VAL A 396 20.17 6.72 -13.39
CA VAL A 396 19.88 6.39 -14.78
C VAL A 396 21.13 5.78 -15.39
N GLY A 397 21.02 4.61 -16.02
CA GLY A 397 22.17 3.95 -16.65
C GLY A 397 22.71 4.73 -17.85
N PRO A 398 23.95 4.46 -18.27
CA PRO A 398 24.61 5.17 -19.39
C PRO A 398 23.86 5.12 -20.72
N SER A 399 22.97 4.16 -20.89
CA SER A 399 22.11 3.97 -22.08
C SER A 399 20.71 4.58 -21.91
N GLY A 400 20.45 5.34 -20.83
CA GLY A 400 19.11 5.83 -20.50
C GLY A 400 18.14 4.70 -20.09
N GLY A 401 18.64 3.49 -19.84
CA GLY A 401 17.86 2.34 -19.39
C GLY A 401 17.94 2.12 -17.88
N PRO A 402 17.06 1.29 -17.33
CA PRO A 402 16.96 1.06 -15.89
C PRO A 402 18.19 0.35 -15.32
N LEU A 403 18.70 0.90 -14.23
CA LEU A 403 19.60 0.24 -13.32
C LEU A 403 18.88 0.05 -11.99
N PHE A 404 18.11 -1.04 -11.83
CA PHE A 404 17.52 -1.46 -10.55
C PHE A 404 16.55 -0.48 -9.88
N TYR A 405 15.61 0.12 -10.60
CA TYR A 405 14.71 1.15 -10.06
C TYR A 405 13.74 0.69 -8.95
N GLY A 406 13.42 -0.59 -8.88
CA GLY A 406 12.59 -1.15 -7.80
C GLY A 406 13.36 -1.52 -6.54
N GLY A 407 14.68 -1.28 -6.44
CA GLY A 407 15.51 -1.65 -5.30
C GLY A 407 16.00 -0.47 -4.49
N GLY A 408 16.38 -0.71 -3.23
CA GLY A 408 17.03 0.26 -2.36
C GLY A 408 18.45 0.57 -2.84
N TRP A 409 18.81 1.86 -2.81
CA TRP A 409 20.11 2.31 -3.28
C TRP A 409 20.54 3.61 -2.59
N VAL A 410 21.56 3.54 -1.78
CA VAL A 410 22.03 4.67 -0.99
C VAL A 410 23.38 5.17 -1.50
N ASP A 411 23.39 6.37 -2.06
CA ASP A 411 24.61 7.05 -2.45
C ASP A 411 25.36 7.68 -1.25
N ALA A 412 26.58 8.12 -1.48
CA ALA A 412 27.44 8.68 -0.44
C ALA A 412 26.84 9.92 0.24
N ALA A 413 26.13 10.77 -0.50
CA ALA A 413 25.55 12.00 0.05
C ALA A 413 24.38 11.68 0.99
N ARG A 414 23.43 10.82 0.56
CA ARG A 414 22.31 10.38 1.41
C ARG A 414 22.81 9.58 2.61
N TYR A 415 23.82 8.73 2.43
CA TYR A 415 24.44 8.00 3.53
C TYR A 415 25.07 8.93 4.57
N ALA A 416 25.84 9.94 4.13
CA ALA A 416 26.45 10.92 5.02
C ALA A 416 25.38 11.73 5.77
N TRP A 417 24.29 12.10 5.09
CA TRP A 417 23.15 12.76 5.72
C TRP A 417 22.50 11.88 6.79
N LEU A 418 22.21 10.62 6.47
CA LEU A 418 21.59 9.67 7.41
C LEU A 418 22.45 9.45 8.65
N THR A 419 23.75 9.17 8.48
CA THR A 419 24.66 8.93 9.61
C THR A 419 24.84 10.17 10.47
N ASN A 420 24.84 11.38 9.87
CA ASN A 420 24.84 12.64 10.61
C ASN A 420 23.56 12.83 11.44
N GLU A 421 22.37 12.55 10.89
CA GLU A 421 21.11 12.67 11.61
C GLU A 421 20.98 11.66 12.75
N LEU A 422 21.46 10.42 12.53
CA LEU A 422 21.52 9.39 13.57
C LEU A 422 22.50 9.81 14.68
N GLN A 423 23.69 10.33 14.35
CA GLN A 423 24.66 10.81 15.32
C GLN A 423 24.11 11.96 16.15
N GLN A 424 23.49 12.96 15.51
CA GLN A 424 22.85 14.08 16.22
C GLN A 424 21.77 13.61 17.18
N GLY A 425 20.90 12.65 16.75
CA GLY A 425 19.88 12.07 17.64
C GLY A 425 20.49 11.28 18.80
N GLN A 426 21.57 10.56 18.54
CA GLN A 426 22.31 9.82 19.58
C GLN A 426 22.93 10.77 20.60
N ASP A 427 23.61 11.83 20.15
CA ASP A 427 24.27 12.83 21.02
C ASP A 427 23.27 13.66 21.81
N ALA A 428 22.11 13.97 21.22
CA ALA A 428 21.01 14.65 21.92
C ALA A 428 20.26 13.75 22.92
N GLY A 429 20.54 12.45 22.94
CA GLY A 429 19.84 11.48 23.76
C GLY A 429 18.37 11.35 23.35
N GLN A 430 18.12 11.21 22.05
CA GLN A 430 16.80 10.98 21.48
C GLN A 430 16.64 9.51 21.10
N LEU A 431 15.47 8.92 21.37
CA LEU A 431 15.03 7.70 20.71
C LEU A 431 14.82 7.99 19.23
N MET A 432 15.13 7.03 18.36
CA MET A 432 15.06 7.25 16.91
C MET A 432 14.21 6.20 16.21
N ILE A 433 13.41 6.64 15.26
CA ILE A 433 12.69 5.81 14.29
C ILE A 433 13.18 6.20 12.90
N LEU A 434 13.61 5.23 12.11
CA LEU A 434 13.94 5.42 10.69
C LEU A 434 12.75 4.97 9.86
N ALA A 435 12.20 5.87 9.05
CA ALA A 435 11.13 5.58 8.10
C ALA A 435 11.68 5.70 6.69
N CYS A 436 11.58 4.64 5.91
CA CYS A 436 11.97 4.59 4.50
C CYS A 436 10.94 3.78 3.70
N HIS A 437 11.09 3.72 2.39
CA HIS A 437 10.17 2.92 1.59
C HIS A 437 10.64 1.48 1.43
N ILE A 438 11.91 1.27 1.13
CA ILE A 438 12.45 -0.04 0.78
C ILE A 438 13.08 -0.69 2.02
N PRO A 439 12.69 -1.92 2.37
CA PRO A 439 13.27 -2.59 3.54
C PRO A 439 14.75 -2.94 3.29
N ILE A 440 15.56 -2.86 4.33
CA ILE A 440 17.00 -3.08 4.24
C ILE A 440 17.30 -4.58 4.16
N LYS A 441 16.85 -5.34 5.17
CA LYS A 441 17.09 -6.79 5.25
C LYS A 441 15.92 -7.54 5.90
N PRO A 442 14.75 -7.49 5.30
CA PRO A 442 13.57 -8.12 5.86
C PRO A 442 13.64 -9.64 5.73
N GLN A 443 12.85 -10.34 6.55
CA GLN A 443 12.64 -11.78 6.38
C GLN A 443 12.07 -12.09 5.00
N ALA A 444 12.61 -13.13 4.35
CA ALA A 444 12.20 -13.51 3.00
C ALA A 444 10.80 -14.15 2.96
N ASN A 445 10.43 -14.83 4.03
CA ASN A 445 9.16 -15.54 4.14
C ASN A 445 8.51 -15.27 5.49
N LEU A 446 7.25 -14.89 5.47
CA LEU A 446 6.41 -14.62 6.63
C LEU A 446 6.22 -15.85 7.55
N PHE A 447 6.28 -17.05 6.98
CA PHE A 447 5.98 -18.31 7.66
C PHE A 447 7.21 -19.02 8.19
N ASP A 448 8.38 -18.68 7.69
CA ASP A 448 9.63 -19.31 8.06
C ASP A 448 10.58 -18.29 8.69
N THR A 449 10.55 -18.24 10.03
CA THR A 449 11.47 -17.41 10.81
C THR A 449 12.94 -17.79 10.63
N ASN A 450 13.22 -18.93 9.99
CA ASN A 450 14.56 -19.41 9.63
C ASN A 450 14.87 -19.19 8.14
N SER A 451 13.95 -18.63 7.35
CA SER A 451 14.23 -18.33 5.96
C SER A 451 15.37 -17.31 5.86
N ALA A 452 16.27 -17.54 4.90
CA ALA A 452 17.34 -16.59 4.63
C ALA A 452 16.74 -15.22 4.30
N PRO A 453 17.23 -14.11 4.89
CA PRO A 453 16.73 -12.77 4.60
C PRO A 453 16.82 -12.47 3.10
N GLN A 454 15.80 -11.84 2.56
CA GLN A 454 15.78 -11.45 1.17
C GLN A 454 16.46 -10.08 0.99
N GLN A 455 17.30 -9.97 -0.02
CA GLN A 455 18.08 -8.77 -0.28
C GLN A 455 17.29 -7.84 -1.20
N PHE A 456 16.92 -6.64 -0.70
CA PHE A 456 16.26 -5.58 -1.47
C PHE A 456 17.17 -4.39 -1.76
N TYR A 457 18.21 -4.21 -0.94
CA TYR A 457 19.28 -3.29 -1.28
C TYR A 457 20.17 -3.91 -2.34
N VAL A 458 20.30 -3.21 -3.45
CA VAL A 458 21.05 -3.71 -4.59
C VAL A 458 22.52 -3.82 -4.22
N THR A 459 23.04 -5.02 -4.25
CA THR A 459 24.49 -5.23 -4.35
C THR A 459 24.81 -5.33 -5.84
N PRO A 460 25.48 -4.34 -6.44
CA PRO A 460 25.85 -4.42 -7.85
C PRO A 460 26.70 -5.67 -8.07
N LYS A 461 26.22 -6.60 -8.90
CA LYS A 461 27.00 -7.79 -9.30
C LYS A 461 28.29 -7.42 -10.03
N ASN A 462 28.42 -6.16 -10.47
CA ASN A 462 29.55 -5.59 -11.19
C ASN A 462 30.05 -4.30 -10.49
N GLN A 463 30.49 -4.40 -9.24
CA GLN A 463 31.07 -3.28 -8.46
C GLN A 463 32.37 -2.70 -9.07
N THR A 464 32.86 -3.25 -10.18
CA THR A 464 34.04 -2.74 -10.88
C THR A 464 33.81 -1.45 -11.67
N GLN A 465 32.56 -0.98 -11.79
CA GLN A 465 32.28 0.31 -12.43
C GLN A 465 32.42 1.45 -11.40
N ALA A 466 33.25 2.43 -11.71
CA ALA A 466 33.54 3.58 -10.84
C ALA A 466 32.28 4.32 -10.31
N GLN A 467 31.19 4.29 -11.09
CA GLN A 467 29.89 4.89 -10.70
C GLN A 467 29.22 4.22 -9.50
N PHE A 468 29.67 3.02 -9.09
CA PHE A 468 29.08 2.27 -7.97
C PHE A 468 29.99 2.23 -6.72
N ALA A 469 31.19 2.80 -6.81
CA ALA A 469 32.17 2.75 -5.73
C ALA A 469 31.68 3.39 -4.42
N ASP A 470 30.79 4.39 -4.53
CA ASP A 470 30.31 5.19 -3.41
C ASP A 470 28.99 4.69 -2.81
N TYR A 471 28.38 3.64 -3.38
CA TYR A 471 27.09 3.14 -2.90
C TYR A 471 27.24 2.19 -1.72
N LYS A 472 26.28 2.25 -0.79
CA LYS A 472 26.26 1.43 0.41
C LYS A 472 25.47 0.15 0.17
N THR A 473 26.09 -0.98 0.48
CA THR A 473 25.43 -2.28 0.47
C THR A 473 24.53 -2.44 1.70
N GLU A 474 23.61 -3.39 1.65
CA GLU A 474 22.82 -3.84 2.79
C GLU A 474 23.67 -4.05 4.05
N THR A 475 24.76 -4.82 3.92
CA THR A 475 25.67 -5.12 5.04
C THR A 475 26.29 -3.85 5.64
N GLN A 476 26.68 -2.89 4.79
CA GLN A 476 27.24 -1.61 5.26
C GLN A 476 26.17 -0.75 5.95
N MET A 477 24.95 -0.75 5.44
CA MET A 477 23.82 -0.05 6.06
C MET A 477 23.53 -0.61 7.45
N LEU A 478 23.36 -1.94 7.57
CA LEU A 478 23.11 -2.58 8.86
C LEU A 478 24.25 -2.34 9.87
N ALA A 479 25.50 -2.50 9.41
CA ALA A 479 26.66 -2.22 10.27
C ALA A 479 26.65 -0.80 10.81
N SER A 480 26.26 0.17 9.98
CA SER A 480 26.14 1.57 10.41
C SER A 480 25.02 1.78 11.41
N LEU A 481 23.84 1.19 11.18
CA LEU A 481 22.68 1.35 12.05
C LEU A 481 22.93 0.76 13.45
N HIS A 482 23.68 -0.32 13.55
CA HIS A 482 24.08 -0.91 14.83
C HIS A 482 25.02 -0.04 15.68
N HIS A 483 25.53 1.07 15.18
CA HIS A 483 26.29 2.02 16.01
C HIS A 483 25.42 2.94 16.88
N TYR A 484 24.11 2.92 16.68
CA TYR A 484 23.19 3.86 17.32
C TYR A 484 22.20 3.13 18.25
N PRO A 485 22.57 2.93 19.55
CA PRO A 485 21.75 2.18 20.51
C PRO A 485 20.36 2.81 20.75
N ASN A 486 20.17 4.10 20.43
CA ASN A 486 18.89 4.76 20.54
C ASN A 486 17.97 4.53 19.31
N LEU A 487 18.44 3.85 18.26
CA LEU A 487 17.58 3.44 17.14
C LEU A 487 16.67 2.30 17.59
N LEU A 488 15.37 2.53 17.54
CA LEU A 488 14.36 1.56 17.95
C LEU A 488 13.87 0.70 16.79
N LEU A 489 13.55 1.36 15.67
CA LEU A 489 12.71 0.81 14.62
C LEU A 489 13.15 1.36 13.27
N VAL A 490 13.22 0.48 12.28
CA VAL A 490 13.18 0.80 10.85
C VAL A 490 11.81 0.40 10.33
N MET A 491 11.09 1.35 9.74
CA MET A 491 9.77 1.15 9.14
C MET A 491 9.88 1.21 7.62
N ALA A 492 9.31 0.23 6.93
CA ALA A 492 9.32 0.18 5.47
C ALA A 492 8.00 -0.34 4.89
N GLY A 493 7.86 -0.29 3.56
CA GLY A 493 6.79 -0.87 2.75
C GLY A 493 7.33 -1.72 1.61
N HIS A 494 6.97 -1.38 0.37
CA HIS A 494 7.54 -1.87 -0.88
C HIS A 494 7.17 -3.31 -1.29
N ARG A 495 7.23 -4.28 -0.40
CA ARG A 495 6.97 -5.67 -0.74
C ARG A 495 5.49 -6.09 -0.61
N HIS A 496 4.62 -5.18 -0.21
CA HIS A 496 3.20 -5.44 0.05
C HIS A 496 2.97 -6.57 1.07
N MET A 497 3.88 -6.72 2.03
CA MET A 497 3.90 -7.82 2.98
C MET A 497 3.93 -7.31 4.42
N ASN A 498 3.45 -8.15 5.33
CA ASN A 498 3.62 -7.94 6.76
C ASN A 498 4.88 -8.69 7.22
N THR A 499 5.92 -8.00 7.62
CA THR A 499 7.08 -8.64 8.27
C THR A 499 7.50 -7.93 9.53
N VAL A 500 8.05 -8.70 10.46
CA VAL A 500 8.65 -8.24 11.70
C VAL A 500 9.99 -8.93 11.85
N THR A 501 11.06 -8.19 11.60
CA THR A 501 12.42 -8.73 11.53
C THR A 501 13.27 -8.18 12.66
N PRO A 502 13.83 -9.02 13.55
CA PRO A 502 14.84 -8.56 14.47
C PRO A 502 16.17 -8.34 13.74
N GLN A 503 16.83 -7.24 14.04
CA GLN A 503 18.22 -6.97 13.68
C GLN A 503 19.04 -6.99 14.97
N PRO A 504 19.51 -8.18 15.42
CA PRO A 504 20.20 -8.31 16.69
C PRO A 504 21.54 -7.60 16.68
N SER A 505 21.97 -7.14 17.84
CA SER A 505 23.30 -6.55 17.98
C SER A 505 24.40 -7.53 17.53
N PRO A 506 25.39 -7.08 16.78
CA PRO A 506 26.57 -7.89 16.48
C PRO A 506 27.46 -8.13 17.72
N ASP A 507 27.28 -7.33 18.77
CA ASP A 507 27.95 -7.47 20.06
C ASP A 507 26.96 -7.95 21.13
N LEU A 508 27.12 -9.20 21.58
CA LEU A 508 26.25 -9.80 22.59
C LEU A 508 26.35 -9.14 23.97
N ALA A 509 27.45 -8.42 24.26
CA ALA A 509 27.59 -7.66 25.50
C ALA A 509 26.78 -6.37 25.49
N HIS A 510 26.37 -5.91 24.31
CA HIS A 510 25.64 -4.68 24.07
C HIS A 510 24.35 -4.92 23.26
N PRO A 511 23.36 -5.64 23.82
CA PRO A 511 22.11 -5.96 23.10
C PRO A 511 21.32 -4.71 22.69
N GLU A 512 21.54 -3.56 23.34
CA GLU A 512 20.93 -2.28 23.01
C GLU A 512 21.30 -1.75 21.61
N TYR A 513 22.32 -2.27 20.95
CA TYR A 513 22.65 -1.93 19.55
C TYR A 513 21.76 -2.65 18.53
N GLY A 514 20.95 -3.62 18.94
CA GLY A 514 19.93 -4.20 18.07
C GLY A 514 18.75 -3.25 17.84
N PHE A 515 18.00 -3.46 16.77
CA PHE A 515 16.78 -2.73 16.44
C PHE A 515 15.78 -3.64 15.71
N TRP A 516 14.53 -3.18 15.59
CA TRP A 516 13.51 -3.89 14.84
C TRP A 516 13.35 -3.29 13.45
N GLU A 517 13.13 -4.14 12.45
CA GLU A 517 12.74 -3.76 11.10
C GLU A 517 11.35 -4.33 10.81
N VAL A 518 10.40 -3.46 10.41
CA VAL A 518 9.00 -3.86 10.21
C VAL A 518 8.47 -3.27 8.92
N GLU A 519 7.87 -4.11 8.10
CA GLU A 519 7.17 -3.69 6.90
C GLU A 519 5.68 -3.48 7.16
N THR A 520 5.16 -2.38 6.64
CA THR A 520 3.73 -2.09 6.57
C THR A 520 3.19 -2.69 5.27
N PRO A 521 2.06 -3.43 5.30
CA PRO A 521 1.46 -4.01 4.11
C PRO A 521 0.89 -2.95 3.18
N SER A 522 0.60 -3.35 1.94
CA SER A 522 -0.02 -2.50 0.94
C SER A 522 -1.50 -2.28 1.18
N LEU A 523 -1.98 -1.07 0.89
CA LEU A 523 -3.43 -0.80 0.76
C LEU A 523 -3.99 -1.25 -0.59
N ARG A 524 -3.14 -1.55 -1.56
CA ARG A 524 -3.57 -1.98 -2.91
C ARG A 524 -3.79 -3.48 -2.99
N ASP A 525 -2.76 -4.27 -2.66
CA ASP A 525 -2.81 -5.72 -2.74
C ASP A 525 -3.41 -6.34 -1.47
N PHE A 526 -3.84 -7.62 -1.56
CA PHE A 526 -4.20 -8.36 -0.37
C PHE A 526 -2.98 -8.44 0.59
N PRO A 527 -3.15 -8.13 1.90
CA PRO A 527 -4.42 -8.04 2.65
C PRO A 527 -5.12 -6.67 2.61
N GLN A 528 -4.61 -5.63 1.98
CA GLN A 528 -5.17 -4.28 1.99
C GLN A 528 -5.30 -3.73 3.41
N GLN A 529 -4.19 -3.66 4.13
CA GLN A 529 -4.14 -3.25 5.55
C GLN A 529 -3.23 -2.04 5.73
N PHE A 530 -3.36 -1.41 6.89
CA PHE A 530 -2.41 -0.43 7.43
C PHE A 530 -2.05 -0.80 8.87
N ARG A 531 -1.04 -0.13 9.46
CA ARG A 531 -0.60 -0.41 10.83
C ARG A 531 -0.90 0.72 11.79
N THR A 532 -1.20 0.37 13.04
CA THR A 532 -1.11 1.28 14.19
C THR A 532 0.08 0.88 15.06
N TRP A 533 0.61 1.88 15.78
CA TRP A 533 1.82 1.75 16.57
C TRP A 533 1.67 2.41 17.92
N GLU A 534 2.22 1.77 18.94
CA GLU A 534 2.44 2.38 20.25
C GLU A 534 3.88 2.15 20.69
N ILE A 535 4.55 3.21 21.12
CA ILE A 535 5.87 3.11 21.78
C ILE A 535 5.63 3.23 23.28
N LEU A 536 6.04 2.21 24.01
CA LEU A 536 5.82 2.12 25.45
C LEU A 536 7.16 2.08 26.19
N ARG A 537 7.28 2.85 27.26
CA ARG A 537 8.34 2.68 28.26
C ARG A 537 7.89 1.67 29.31
N ASN A 538 8.65 0.61 29.47
CA ASN A 538 8.37 -0.45 30.43
C ASN A 538 8.93 -0.15 31.82
N SER A 539 8.34 -0.80 32.85
CA SER A 539 8.76 -0.65 34.25
C SER A 539 10.16 -1.19 34.54
N ASP A 540 10.70 -2.05 33.69
CA ASP A 540 12.05 -2.60 33.74
C ASP A 540 13.07 -1.82 32.89
N ASN A 541 12.66 -0.59 32.46
CA ASN A 541 13.47 0.29 31.62
C ASN A 541 13.75 -0.21 30.20
N THR A 542 12.97 -1.16 29.69
CA THR A 542 12.98 -1.54 28.26
C THR A 542 11.96 -0.72 27.48
N ILE A 543 11.99 -0.78 26.17
CA ILE A 543 10.96 -0.26 25.28
C ILE A 543 10.16 -1.43 24.67
N SER A 544 8.84 -1.32 24.68
CA SER A 544 7.96 -2.11 23.82
C SER A 544 7.49 -1.25 22.65
N ILE A 545 7.62 -1.80 21.44
CA ILE A 545 7.03 -1.29 20.21
C ILE A 545 5.86 -2.22 19.91
N VAL A 546 4.63 -1.73 20.11
CA VAL A 546 3.43 -2.50 19.79
C VAL A 546 2.98 -2.12 18.39
N THR A 547 2.89 -3.10 17.51
CA THR A 547 2.38 -2.91 16.14
C THR A 547 1.13 -3.76 15.94
N THR A 548 0.11 -3.19 15.32
CA THR A 548 -1.17 -3.84 15.09
C THR A 548 -1.67 -3.50 13.69
N ASP A 549 -1.93 -4.51 12.88
CA ASP A 549 -2.55 -4.30 11.58
C ASP A 549 -4.04 -3.99 11.72
N VAL A 550 -4.55 -3.27 10.75
CA VAL A 550 -5.95 -2.88 10.67
C VAL A 550 -6.48 -3.12 9.28
N ASP A 551 -7.55 -3.90 9.18
CA ASP A 551 -8.34 -3.98 7.97
C ASP A 551 -9.19 -2.70 7.83
N PRO A 552 -9.08 -1.91 6.75
CA PRO A 552 -10.00 -0.82 6.50
C PRO A 552 -11.45 -1.30 6.61
N GLN A 553 -12.27 -0.59 7.35
CA GLN A 553 -13.69 -0.90 7.44
C GLN A 553 -14.35 -0.61 6.10
N VAL A 554 -15.03 -1.60 5.55
CA VAL A 554 -15.76 -1.49 4.30
C VAL A 554 -17.22 -1.84 4.51
N GLU A 555 -18.09 -1.06 3.91
CA GLU A 555 -19.53 -1.35 3.89
C GLU A 555 -19.82 -2.40 2.80
N ASP A 556 -20.74 -3.31 3.08
CA ASP A 556 -21.17 -4.30 2.10
C ASP A 556 -21.70 -3.63 0.83
N GLY A 557 -21.22 -4.11 -0.32
CA GLY A 557 -21.56 -3.54 -1.62
C GLY A 557 -20.87 -2.22 -1.97
N SER A 558 -19.94 -1.75 -1.12
CA SER A 558 -19.10 -0.60 -1.46
C SER A 558 -17.98 -0.98 -2.42
N LEU A 559 -17.44 0.01 -3.13
CA LEU A 559 -16.29 -0.20 -4.03
C LEU A 559 -15.03 -0.67 -3.31
N ALA A 560 -14.85 -0.30 -2.05
CA ALA A 560 -13.75 -0.80 -1.24
C ALA A 560 -13.95 -2.30 -0.88
N ALA A 561 -15.20 -2.74 -0.67
CA ALA A 561 -15.50 -4.16 -0.47
C ALA A 561 -15.29 -4.98 -1.75
N ASP A 562 -15.67 -4.45 -2.91
CA ASP A 562 -15.40 -5.05 -4.21
C ASP A 562 -13.89 -5.15 -4.47
N SER A 563 -13.13 -4.09 -4.16
CA SER A 563 -11.67 -4.08 -4.25
C SER A 563 -11.04 -5.21 -3.44
N ARG A 564 -11.49 -5.41 -2.21
CA ARG A 564 -11.04 -6.52 -1.35
C ARG A 564 -11.29 -7.88 -2.00
N GLY A 565 -12.46 -8.06 -2.59
CA GLY A 565 -12.77 -9.26 -3.36
C GLY A 565 -11.85 -9.44 -4.57
N TYR A 566 -11.59 -8.35 -5.29
CA TYR A 566 -10.65 -8.37 -6.44
C TYR A 566 -9.23 -8.68 -6.00
N ALA A 567 -8.76 -8.10 -4.90
CA ALA A 567 -7.43 -8.36 -4.37
C ALA A 567 -7.24 -9.84 -4.00
N ILE A 568 -8.22 -10.44 -3.34
CA ILE A 568 -8.20 -11.87 -3.00
C ILE A 568 -8.24 -12.74 -4.27
N GLY A 569 -9.14 -12.43 -5.20
CA GLY A 569 -9.30 -13.19 -6.45
C GLY A 569 -8.05 -13.13 -7.32
N ALA A 570 -7.51 -11.94 -7.53
CA ALA A 570 -6.28 -11.74 -8.29
C ALA A 570 -5.08 -12.43 -7.62
N SER A 571 -4.90 -12.27 -6.32
CA SER A 571 -3.82 -12.93 -5.57
C SER A 571 -3.85 -14.46 -5.72
N ARG A 572 -5.05 -15.06 -5.69
CA ARG A 572 -5.21 -16.51 -5.93
C ARG A 572 -4.81 -16.93 -7.33
N ILE A 573 -5.25 -16.17 -8.33
CA ILE A 573 -4.99 -16.49 -9.75
C ILE A 573 -3.52 -16.31 -10.08
N PHE A 574 -2.88 -15.27 -9.55
CA PHE A 574 -1.45 -15.01 -9.74
C PHE A 574 -0.54 -15.86 -8.83
N GLY A 575 -1.10 -16.63 -7.88
CA GLY A 575 -0.33 -17.46 -6.94
C GLY A 575 0.40 -16.65 -5.87
N ASN A 576 -0.15 -15.51 -5.46
CA ASN A 576 0.42 -14.70 -4.38
C ASN A 576 0.32 -15.45 -3.04
N THR A 577 1.44 -15.61 -2.34
CA THR A 577 1.54 -16.33 -1.07
C THR A 577 0.97 -15.57 0.12
N ALA A 578 0.75 -14.25 0.01
CA ALA A 578 0.18 -13.43 1.08
C ALA A 578 -1.21 -13.91 1.57
N LEU A 579 -1.96 -14.64 0.72
CA LEU A 579 -3.24 -15.24 1.11
C LEU A 579 -3.13 -16.25 2.25
N ALA A 580 -1.98 -16.88 2.44
CA ALA A 580 -1.75 -17.84 3.51
C ALA A 580 -1.38 -17.17 4.84
N ASP A 581 -1.13 -15.86 4.85
CA ASP A 581 -0.58 -15.12 5.99
C ASP A 581 -1.61 -14.62 7.01
N THR A 582 -2.88 -14.90 6.82
CA THR A 582 -3.98 -14.36 7.65
C THR A 582 -3.97 -14.78 9.14
N THR A 583 -2.97 -15.55 9.56
CA THR A 583 -2.77 -15.98 10.96
C THR A 583 -1.38 -15.65 11.50
N SER A 584 -0.58 -14.89 10.74
CA SER A 584 0.79 -14.57 11.12
C SER A 584 0.85 -13.64 12.33
N HIS A 585 1.75 -13.95 13.28
CA HIS A 585 2.08 -13.04 14.37
C HIS A 585 2.83 -11.76 13.90
N ALA A 586 3.11 -11.63 12.60
CA ALA A 586 3.56 -10.36 12.05
C ALA A 586 2.43 -9.32 11.95
N TYR A 587 1.17 -9.72 12.01
CA TYR A 587 0.02 -8.82 12.05
C TYR A 587 -0.03 -8.01 13.35
N ASN A 588 0.16 -8.70 14.48
CA ASN A 588 0.04 -8.10 15.80
C ASN A 588 1.22 -8.54 16.66
N ALA A 589 2.10 -7.62 17.02
CA ALA A 589 3.29 -7.96 17.76
C ALA A 589 3.68 -6.88 18.79
N GLU A 590 4.16 -7.34 19.94
CA GLU A 590 4.91 -6.55 20.90
C GLU A 590 6.40 -6.86 20.74
N LEU A 591 7.16 -5.87 20.30
CA LEU A 591 8.59 -5.96 19.98
C LEU A 591 9.37 -5.28 21.10
N VAL A 592 10.14 -6.05 21.85
CA VAL A 592 10.85 -5.51 23.02
C VAL A 592 12.33 -5.30 22.69
N LYS A 593 12.85 -4.16 23.18
CA LYS A 593 14.25 -3.76 22.98
C LYS A 593 14.82 -3.19 24.29
N PRO A 594 16.07 -3.57 24.66
CA PRO A 594 16.78 -2.95 25.76
C PRO A 594 17.27 -1.54 25.38
N LEU A 595 17.47 -0.68 26.36
CA LEU A 595 18.02 0.66 26.20
C LEU A 595 19.35 0.79 26.94
N SER A 596 20.20 1.70 26.46
CA SER A 596 21.39 2.11 27.21
C SER A 596 21.01 2.78 28.54
N PRO A 597 21.84 2.68 29.61
CA PRO A 597 21.55 3.32 30.91
C PRO A 597 21.31 4.83 30.81
N ALA A 598 22.01 5.51 29.91
CA ALA A 598 21.82 6.94 29.67
C ALA A 598 20.40 7.24 29.12
N MET A 599 19.94 6.42 28.17
CA MET A 599 18.61 6.59 27.58
C MET A 599 17.49 6.23 28.56
N GLN A 600 17.69 5.18 29.37
CA GLN A 600 16.76 4.82 30.46
C GLN A 600 16.54 5.99 31.42
N ALA A 601 17.62 6.64 31.86
CA ALA A 601 17.55 7.83 32.73
C ALA A 601 16.84 9.00 32.05
N LYS A 602 17.10 9.20 30.76
CA LYS A 602 16.53 10.31 29.97
C LYS A 602 15.01 10.24 29.87
N ILE A 603 14.43 9.04 29.70
CA ILE A 603 12.98 8.84 29.51
C ILE A 603 12.23 8.45 30.79
N ALA A 604 12.93 8.33 31.94
CA ALA A 604 12.33 7.82 33.19
C ALA A 604 11.04 8.53 33.63
N GLY A 605 10.93 9.83 33.33
CA GLY A 605 9.75 10.64 33.62
C GLY A 605 8.76 10.80 32.48
N CYS A 606 9.04 10.20 31.30
CA CYS A 606 8.21 10.38 30.12
C CYS A 606 7.06 9.36 30.07
N GLY A 607 5.93 9.77 29.48
CA GLY A 607 4.79 8.92 29.16
C GLY A 607 3.67 8.94 30.21
N ALA A 608 2.45 8.66 29.74
CA ALA A 608 1.27 8.50 30.59
C ALA A 608 1.17 7.05 31.07
N PRO A 609 0.99 6.79 32.39
CA PRO A 609 0.78 5.45 32.91
C PRO A 609 -0.44 4.81 32.25
N LEU A 610 -0.30 3.57 31.78
CA LEU A 610 -1.45 2.76 31.39
C LEU A 610 -2.09 2.24 32.68
N GLY A 611 -3.37 2.59 32.91
CA GLY A 611 -4.09 2.23 34.15
C GLY A 611 -4.11 0.72 34.38
N HIS A 612 -4.16 0.33 35.65
CA HIS A 612 -4.26 -1.07 36.06
C HIS A 612 -5.65 -1.61 35.75
N SER A 613 -5.83 -2.24 34.59
CA SER A 613 -6.94 -3.16 34.38
C SER A 613 -6.36 -4.49 33.89
N GLY A 614 -6.66 -5.52 34.60
CA GLY A 614 -6.03 -6.85 34.62
C GLY A 614 -5.96 -7.68 33.33
N SER A 615 -5.81 -7.03 32.20
CA SER A 615 -5.39 -7.64 30.94
C SER A 615 -4.76 -6.52 30.10
N LEU A 616 -3.50 -6.68 29.76
CA LEU A 616 -2.79 -5.79 28.82
C LEU A 616 -3.56 -5.55 27.52
N ALA A 617 -4.43 -6.48 27.13
CA ALA A 617 -5.25 -6.40 25.93
C ALA A 617 -6.45 -5.44 26.04
N ALA A 618 -7.09 -5.32 27.20
CA ALA A 618 -8.32 -4.52 27.37
C ALA A 618 -8.04 -3.04 27.63
N THR A 619 -6.89 -2.71 28.24
CA THR A 619 -6.52 -1.32 28.62
C THR A 619 -5.92 -0.53 27.47
N ARG A 620 -5.41 -1.22 26.44
CA ARG A 620 -4.70 -0.57 25.31
C ARG A 620 -5.62 0.05 24.25
N LEU A 621 -6.91 -0.21 24.28
CA LEU A 621 -7.90 0.34 23.33
C LEU A 621 -9.08 1.05 23.98
N GLY A 622 -9.03 1.36 25.28
CA GLY A 622 -10.10 2.14 25.93
C GLY A 622 -11.47 1.43 25.99
N LEU A 623 -11.49 0.08 26.08
CA LEU A 623 -12.72 -0.72 26.30
C LEU A 623 -12.89 -1.03 27.79
#